data_58e25960e7691f36ef6aea8fa82ac90e
#
_entry.id   58e25960e7691f36ef6aea8fa82ac90e
#
_cell.length_a   1.000
_cell.length_b   1.000
_cell.length_c   1.000
_cell.angle_alpha   90.00
_cell.angle_beta   90.00
_cell.angle_gamma   90.00
#
_symmetry.space_group_name_H-M   'P 1'
#
loop_
_entity.id
_entity.type
_entity.pdbx_description
1 polymer ?
#
loop_
_entity_poly.entity_id
_entity_poly.type
_entity_poly.pdbx_seq_one_letter_code
_entity_poly.pdbx_strand_id
1 'polypeptide(L)'
;MKIKPRFKEEVKIKSLLWCDRHCCLCKKPCGVDIELAHIDQNIIGREINEIDNAIPLCYDCHAKIGHYNDKHPKGNKYKPKELRSRREQVYEEFTRHLVPLMNFQITQVLMGGGLRKFPDVGFEIGHLENRLPVKVFSSVILRNGKKVHSPNGHYAKEVPWKMNPGFKTQGHFPIPESLIKPGGRISATVNIEIVDEYGRSHKLLPMEWVYEIETARDWWYNP
;
A
#
# COMPACT_ATOMS: atom_id res chain seq x y z
N MET A 1 15.05 35.57 -10.62
CA MET A 1 15.49 34.15 -10.66
C MET A 1 14.48 33.34 -9.83
N LYS A 2 13.64 32.52 -10.43
CA LYS A 2 12.69 31.68 -9.67
C LYS A 2 13.49 30.55 -8.99
N ILE A 3 13.52 30.56 -7.68
CA ILE A 3 14.13 29.48 -6.88
C ILE A 3 13.35 28.21 -7.22
N LYS A 4 14.03 27.21 -7.84
CA LYS A 4 13.40 25.90 -8.07
C LYS A 4 13.03 25.29 -6.72
N PRO A 5 11.79 24.81 -6.56
CA PRO A 5 11.37 24.18 -5.32
C PRO A 5 12.28 22.96 -5.05
N ARG A 6 12.75 22.83 -3.80
CA ARG A 6 13.62 21.73 -3.38
C ARG A 6 12.79 20.66 -2.70
N PHE A 7 13.10 19.39 -2.95
CA PHE A 7 12.54 18.29 -2.20
C PHE A 7 12.85 18.40 -0.71
N LYS A 8 11.87 18.03 0.13
CA LYS A 8 12.08 17.91 1.57
C LYS A 8 13.13 16.86 1.86
N GLU A 9 13.84 17.00 2.98
CA GLU A 9 14.90 16.06 3.36
C GLU A 9 14.36 14.61 3.52
N GLU A 10 13.16 14.46 4.07
CA GLU A 10 12.49 13.17 4.19
C GLU A 10 12.26 12.48 2.84
N VAL A 11 11.86 13.24 1.82
CA VAL A 11 11.66 12.71 0.46
C VAL A 11 13.00 12.26 -0.14
N LYS A 12 14.06 13.02 0.07
CA LYS A 12 15.40 12.66 -0.40
C LYS A 12 15.88 11.37 0.25
N ILE A 13 15.80 11.29 1.58
CA ILE A 13 16.23 10.11 2.35
C ILE A 13 15.49 8.87 1.87
N LYS A 14 14.15 8.91 1.81
CA LYS A 14 13.35 7.78 1.34
C LYS A 14 13.70 7.37 -0.08
N SER A 15 13.75 8.32 -1.01
CA SER A 15 14.06 8.02 -2.42
C SER A 15 15.42 7.36 -2.59
N LEU A 16 16.44 7.81 -1.84
CA LEU A 16 17.80 7.26 -1.89
C LEU A 16 17.89 5.88 -1.22
N LEU A 17 17.16 5.66 -0.13
CA LEU A 17 17.07 4.34 0.51
C LEU A 17 16.37 3.32 -0.40
N TRP A 18 15.27 3.71 -1.04
CA TRP A 18 14.49 2.78 -1.87
C TRP A 18 15.19 2.37 -3.17
N CYS A 19 16.10 3.18 -3.70
CA CYS A 19 16.91 2.81 -4.86
C CYS A 19 18.30 2.29 -4.49
N ASP A 20 18.62 2.15 -3.21
CA ASP A 20 19.97 1.82 -2.73
C ASP A 20 21.06 2.63 -3.45
N ARG A 21 20.84 3.93 -3.58
CA ARG A 21 21.70 4.87 -4.32
C ARG A 21 22.06 4.45 -5.75
N HIS A 22 21.16 3.73 -6.44
CA HIS A 22 21.29 3.41 -7.85
C HIS A 22 20.49 4.37 -8.72
N CYS A 23 21.03 4.71 -9.88
CA CYS A 23 20.33 5.53 -10.87
C CYS A 23 19.09 4.81 -11.41
N CYS A 24 17.92 5.42 -11.32
CA CYS A 24 16.66 4.81 -11.78
C CYS A 24 16.54 4.70 -13.32
N LEU A 25 17.46 5.28 -14.10
CA LEU A 25 17.50 5.10 -15.56
C LEU A 25 18.52 4.06 -16.04
N CYS A 26 19.79 4.23 -15.67
CA CYS A 26 20.86 3.37 -16.14
C CYS A 26 21.22 2.24 -15.15
N LYS A 27 20.62 2.23 -13.97
CA LYS A 27 20.80 1.25 -12.91
C LYS A 27 22.23 1.15 -12.33
N LYS A 28 23.14 2.06 -12.69
CA LYS A 28 24.48 2.05 -12.13
C LYS A 28 24.46 2.46 -10.65
N PRO A 29 25.31 1.88 -9.79
CA PRO A 29 25.53 2.38 -8.45
C PRO A 29 26.17 3.79 -8.51
N CYS A 30 25.68 4.72 -7.73
CA CYS A 30 26.10 6.12 -7.78
C CYS A 30 26.72 6.62 -6.47
N GLY A 31 26.48 5.94 -5.35
CA GLY A 31 26.98 6.39 -4.05
C GLY A 31 26.52 7.83 -3.73
N VAL A 32 27.48 8.75 -3.69
CA VAL A 32 27.21 10.17 -3.46
C VAL A 32 26.88 10.97 -4.75
N ASP A 33 27.22 10.42 -5.91
CA ASP A 33 27.04 11.07 -7.22
C ASP A 33 25.63 10.84 -7.79
N ILE A 34 24.64 11.16 -6.98
CA ILE A 34 23.21 10.96 -7.29
C ILE A 34 22.41 12.19 -6.89
N GLU A 35 21.49 12.58 -7.74
CA GLU A 35 20.57 13.71 -7.52
C GLU A 35 19.11 13.28 -7.66
N LEU A 36 18.22 13.99 -6.96
CA LEU A 36 16.79 13.86 -7.19
C LEU A 36 16.35 14.85 -8.27
N ALA A 37 15.78 14.32 -9.34
CA ALA A 37 15.12 15.08 -10.38
C ALA A 37 13.59 15.06 -10.21
N HIS A 38 12.93 16.11 -10.70
CA HIS A 38 11.48 16.12 -10.83
C HIS A 38 11.09 15.32 -12.08
N ILE A 39 10.17 14.35 -11.91
CA ILE A 39 9.64 13.55 -13.03
C ILE A 39 8.81 14.43 -13.95
N ASP A 40 7.96 15.26 -13.39
CA ASP A 40 7.10 16.19 -14.11
C ASP A 40 7.26 17.60 -13.54
N GLN A 41 7.75 18.52 -14.37
CA GLN A 41 7.96 19.91 -13.99
C GLN A 41 6.70 20.79 -14.16
N ASN A 42 5.63 20.25 -14.74
CA ASN A 42 4.37 20.95 -14.95
C ASN A 42 3.43 20.84 -13.74
N ILE A 43 3.76 20.01 -12.76
CA ILE A 43 3.00 19.91 -11.51
C ILE A 43 3.18 21.21 -10.72
N ILE A 44 2.07 21.80 -10.27
CA ILE A 44 2.03 23.07 -9.53
C ILE A 44 1.65 22.79 -8.07
N GLY A 45 2.21 23.59 -7.15
CA GLY A 45 1.86 23.52 -5.73
C GLY A 45 2.72 22.56 -4.92
N ARG A 46 2.16 22.02 -3.84
CA ARG A 46 2.89 21.16 -2.89
C ARG A 46 3.33 19.84 -3.51
N GLU A 47 2.54 19.31 -4.43
CA GLU A 47 2.75 18.00 -5.06
C GLU A 47 4.04 17.91 -5.89
N ILE A 48 4.59 19.05 -6.34
CA ILE A 48 5.82 19.06 -7.12
C ILE A 48 7.00 18.44 -6.36
N ASN A 49 7.03 18.57 -5.04
CA ASN A 49 8.12 18.11 -4.17
C ASN A 49 7.78 16.83 -3.38
N GLU A 50 6.68 16.17 -3.73
CA GLU A 50 6.32 14.89 -3.10
C GLU A 50 7.08 13.72 -3.75
N ILE A 51 7.16 12.62 -3.02
CA ILE A 51 7.93 11.43 -3.41
C ILE A 51 7.48 10.87 -4.76
N ASP A 52 6.20 11.02 -5.10
CA ASP A 52 5.63 10.55 -6.38
C ASP A 52 6.16 11.31 -7.60
N ASN A 53 6.73 12.49 -7.39
CA ASN A 53 7.35 13.27 -8.43
C ASN A 53 8.89 13.29 -8.38
N ALA A 54 9.49 12.52 -7.47
CA ALA A 54 10.94 12.43 -7.31
C ALA A 54 11.50 11.20 -8.03
N ILE A 55 12.64 11.32 -8.69
CA ILE A 55 13.40 10.22 -9.29
C ILE A 55 14.89 10.39 -9.04
N PRO A 56 15.57 9.42 -8.38
CA PRO A 56 17.02 9.42 -8.24
C PRO A 56 17.74 9.13 -9.56
N LEU A 57 18.67 10.00 -9.94
CA LEU A 57 19.44 9.87 -11.20
C LEU A 57 20.90 10.23 -10.97
N CYS A 58 21.79 9.55 -11.69
CA CYS A 58 23.16 10.05 -11.81
C CYS A 58 23.20 11.35 -12.64
N TYR A 59 24.26 12.14 -12.51
CA TYR A 59 24.39 13.41 -13.21
C TYR A 59 24.22 13.30 -14.74
N ASP A 60 24.77 12.25 -15.36
CA ASP A 60 24.63 12.02 -16.80
C ASP A 60 23.17 11.79 -17.22
N CYS A 61 22.44 10.97 -16.45
CA CYS A 61 21.04 10.70 -16.74
C CYS A 61 20.16 11.91 -16.42
N HIS A 62 20.47 12.64 -15.35
CA HIS A 62 19.79 13.90 -15.02
C HIS A 62 19.95 14.93 -16.15
N ALA A 63 21.17 15.12 -16.64
CA ALA A 63 21.42 15.99 -17.80
C ALA A 63 20.61 15.56 -19.03
N LYS A 64 20.57 14.26 -19.34
CA LYS A 64 19.86 13.73 -20.51
C LYS A 64 18.35 13.97 -20.47
N ILE A 65 17.69 13.81 -19.32
CA ILE A 65 16.24 14.04 -19.23
C ILE A 65 15.87 15.52 -19.40
N GLY A 66 16.80 16.44 -19.09
CA GLY A 66 16.59 17.89 -19.21
C GLY A 66 16.86 18.49 -20.60
N HIS A 67 17.63 17.78 -21.44
CA HIS A 67 18.14 18.34 -22.70
C HIS A 67 17.34 17.95 -23.95
N TYR A 68 16.41 17.02 -23.85
CA TYR A 68 15.65 16.58 -25.02
C TYR A 68 14.54 17.56 -25.38
N ASN A 69 14.70 18.17 -26.56
CA ASN A 69 13.65 18.97 -27.20
C ASN A 69 12.63 18.03 -27.85
N ASP A 70 11.33 18.20 -27.56
CA ASP A 70 10.25 17.43 -28.16
C ASP A 70 10.19 17.50 -29.69
N LYS A 71 10.86 18.49 -30.29
CA LYS A 71 10.93 18.72 -31.74
C LYS A 71 12.15 18.07 -32.40
N HIS A 72 12.97 17.30 -31.65
CA HIS A 72 14.16 16.69 -32.22
C HIS A 72 13.78 15.42 -33.03
N PRO A 73 14.11 15.35 -34.33
CA PRO A 73 13.63 14.28 -35.21
C PRO A 73 14.25 12.90 -34.94
N LYS A 74 15.25 12.78 -34.08
CA LYS A 74 16.03 11.53 -33.84
C LYS A 74 15.97 11.00 -32.42
N GLY A 75 15.07 11.46 -31.56
CA GLY A 75 15.05 10.98 -30.19
C GLY A 75 13.68 11.04 -29.53
N ASN A 76 13.37 10.01 -28.77
CA ASN A 76 12.19 10.00 -27.89
C ASN A 76 12.57 10.59 -26.55
N LYS A 77 11.84 11.64 -26.13
CA LYS A 77 11.94 12.19 -24.78
C LYS A 77 11.36 11.22 -23.77
N TYR A 78 12.04 11.07 -22.63
CA TYR A 78 11.46 10.33 -21.50
C TYR A 78 10.16 10.99 -21.03
N LYS A 79 9.08 10.24 -21.08
CA LYS A 79 7.77 10.70 -20.61
C LYS A 79 7.64 10.51 -19.10
N PRO A 80 6.88 11.36 -18.37
CA PRO A 80 6.68 11.21 -16.93
C PRO A 80 6.21 9.80 -16.52
N LYS A 81 5.31 9.19 -17.29
CA LYS A 81 4.85 7.83 -17.04
C LYS A 81 5.98 6.79 -17.13
N GLU A 82 6.86 6.92 -18.11
CA GLU A 82 8.03 6.04 -18.26
C GLU A 82 9.01 6.21 -17.10
N LEU A 83 9.32 7.46 -16.71
CA LEU A 83 10.20 7.74 -15.59
C LEU A 83 9.67 7.16 -14.29
N ARG A 84 8.35 7.29 -14.03
CA ARG A 84 7.71 6.66 -12.87
C ARG A 84 7.85 5.15 -12.90
N SER A 85 7.58 4.52 -14.05
CA SER A 85 7.69 3.07 -14.18
C SER A 85 9.12 2.56 -13.97
N ARG A 86 10.13 3.25 -14.51
CA ARG A 86 11.55 2.91 -14.31
C ARG A 86 11.98 3.07 -12.84
N ARG A 87 11.54 4.13 -12.19
CA ARG A 87 11.76 4.32 -10.76
C ARG A 87 11.17 3.19 -9.95
N GLU A 88 9.90 2.83 -10.20
CA GLU A 88 9.23 1.73 -9.47
C GLU A 88 9.93 0.39 -9.68
N GLN A 89 10.42 0.10 -10.88
CA GLN A 89 11.21 -1.10 -11.14
C GLN A 89 12.47 -1.16 -10.27
N VAL A 90 13.20 -0.04 -10.15
CA VAL A 90 14.41 0.03 -9.31
C VAL A 90 14.05 -0.07 -7.83
N TYR A 91 13.03 0.67 -7.39
CA TYR A 91 12.56 0.60 -6.01
C TYR A 91 12.13 -0.82 -5.63
N GLU A 92 11.38 -1.50 -6.49
CA GLU A 92 10.98 -2.88 -6.27
C GLU A 92 12.17 -3.82 -6.20
N GLU A 93 13.14 -3.66 -7.10
CA GLU A 93 14.36 -4.45 -7.12
C GLU A 93 15.12 -4.40 -5.78
N PHE A 94 15.24 -3.21 -5.18
CA PHE A 94 15.99 -3.01 -3.94
C PHE A 94 15.15 -3.11 -2.66
N THR A 95 13.84 -3.08 -2.73
CA THR A 95 12.98 -3.11 -1.52
C THR A 95 12.13 -4.36 -1.36
N ARG A 96 11.99 -5.21 -2.38
CA ARG A 96 11.14 -6.41 -2.30
C ARG A 96 11.51 -7.37 -1.16
N HIS A 97 12.80 -7.44 -0.82
CA HIS A 97 13.30 -8.26 0.28
C HIS A 97 13.03 -7.66 1.68
N LEU A 98 12.60 -6.40 1.73
CA LEU A 98 12.22 -5.71 2.97
C LEU A 98 10.76 -6.00 3.38
N VAL A 99 9.99 -6.67 2.52
CA VAL A 99 8.62 -7.10 2.85
C VAL A 99 8.69 -8.05 4.04
N PRO A 100 8.10 -7.71 5.18
CA PRO A 100 8.12 -8.60 6.33
C PRO A 100 7.31 -9.85 6.06
N LEU A 101 7.78 -10.98 6.59
CA LEU A 101 7.05 -12.24 6.50
C LEU A 101 5.81 -12.15 7.38
N MET A 102 4.64 -12.12 6.75
CA MET A 102 3.36 -12.01 7.42
C MET A 102 2.53 -13.26 7.16
N ASN A 103 1.88 -13.76 8.21
CA ASN A 103 0.77 -14.69 8.07
C ASN A 103 -0.53 -13.89 8.01
N PHE A 104 -1.38 -14.20 7.04
CA PHE A 104 -2.68 -13.56 6.89
C PHE A 104 -3.71 -14.61 6.49
N GLN A 105 -4.78 -14.71 7.24
CA GLN A 105 -5.88 -15.63 6.96
C GLN A 105 -7.23 -14.99 7.28
N ILE A 106 -8.26 -15.40 6.52
CA ILE A 106 -9.65 -15.01 6.77
C ILE A 106 -10.24 -15.89 7.85
N THR A 107 -11.04 -15.28 8.70
CA THR A 107 -11.80 -15.93 9.75
C THR A 107 -13.25 -15.46 9.74
N GLN A 108 -14.11 -16.16 10.48
CA GLN A 108 -15.46 -15.70 10.78
C GLN A 108 -15.53 -15.36 12.26
N VAL A 109 -16.04 -14.19 12.58
CA VAL A 109 -16.10 -13.71 13.97
C VAL A 109 -17.54 -13.43 14.33
N LEU A 110 -18.06 -14.15 15.31
CA LEU A 110 -19.37 -13.86 15.91
C LEU A 110 -19.18 -12.87 17.05
N MET A 111 -19.61 -11.63 16.84
CA MET A 111 -19.56 -10.59 17.85
C MET A 111 -20.98 -10.33 18.41
N GLY A 112 -21.08 -9.98 19.68
CA GLY A 112 -22.31 -9.46 20.26
C GLY A 112 -23.17 -10.42 21.04
N GLY A 113 -22.57 -11.46 21.63
CA GLY A 113 -23.26 -12.23 22.70
C GLY A 113 -24.61 -12.84 22.29
N GLY A 114 -24.75 -13.30 21.04
CA GLY A 114 -25.99 -13.95 20.58
C GLY A 114 -27.05 -13.02 19.99
N LEU A 115 -26.80 -11.73 19.91
CA LEU A 115 -27.74 -10.77 19.31
C LEU A 115 -27.66 -10.72 17.76
N ARG A 116 -26.53 -11.13 17.18
CA ARG A 116 -26.33 -11.16 15.73
C ARG A 116 -26.49 -12.58 15.18
N LYS A 117 -27.26 -12.68 14.09
CA LYS A 117 -27.59 -13.97 13.43
C LYS A 117 -26.58 -14.40 12.36
N PHE A 118 -25.47 -13.64 12.17
CA PHE A 118 -24.49 -13.89 11.12
C PHE A 118 -23.13 -13.36 11.55
N PRO A 119 -22.03 -13.97 11.06
CA PRO A 119 -20.69 -13.56 11.43
C PRO A 119 -20.29 -12.25 10.74
N ASP A 120 -19.38 -11.56 11.39
CA ASP A 120 -18.61 -10.48 10.79
C ASP A 120 -17.47 -11.04 9.91
N VAL A 121 -17.01 -10.23 8.95
CA VAL A 121 -15.80 -10.56 8.22
C VAL A 121 -14.63 -10.46 9.17
N GLY A 122 -14.01 -11.59 9.48
CA GLY A 122 -12.85 -11.67 10.35
C GLY A 122 -11.57 -11.90 9.56
N PHE A 123 -10.46 -11.52 10.15
CA PHE A 123 -9.13 -11.91 9.69
C PHE A 123 -8.16 -12.03 10.86
N GLU A 124 -7.18 -12.88 10.69
CA GLU A 124 -6.02 -12.99 11.57
C GLU A 124 -4.78 -12.55 10.78
N ILE A 125 -3.93 -11.77 11.41
CA ILE A 125 -2.64 -11.38 10.85
C ILE A 125 -1.55 -11.55 11.90
N GLY A 126 -0.40 -12.09 11.48
CA GLY A 126 0.76 -12.30 12.33
C GLY A 126 2.05 -11.83 11.66
N HIS A 127 2.91 -11.17 12.45
CA HIS A 127 4.27 -10.82 12.03
C HIS A 127 5.22 -11.93 12.46
N LEU A 128 5.76 -12.68 11.49
CA LEU A 128 6.50 -13.93 11.74
C LEU A 128 8.01 -13.74 11.87
N GLU A 129 8.52 -12.56 11.66
CA GLU A 129 9.96 -12.26 11.69
C GLU A 129 10.40 -11.49 12.94
N ASN A 130 11.71 -11.53 13.22
CA ASN A 130 12.37 -10.74 14.27
C ASN A 130 12.85 -9.36 13.77
N ARG A 131 12.22 -8.83 12.75
CA ARG A 131 12.52 -7.52 12.17
C ARG A 131 11.77 -6.42 12.88
N LEU A 132 11.94 -5.21 12.36
CA LEU A 132 11.36 -4.01 12.94
C LEU A 132 9.83 -3.98 12.80
N PRO A 133 9.14 -3.23 13.66
CA PRO A 133 7.69 -3.11 13.62
C PRO A 133 7.19 -2.55 12.30
N VAL A 134 6.00 -2.98 11.90
CA VAL A 134 5.31 -2.50 10.71
C VAL A 134 4.02 -1.76 11.07
N LYS A 135 3.54 -0.93 10.16
CA LYS A 135 2.19 -0.34 10.24
C LYS A 135 1.26 -1.13 9.32
N VAL A 136 0.16 -1.59 9.86
CA VAL A 136 -0.84 -2.38 9.13
C VAL A 136 -2.08 -1.54 8.87
N PHE A 137 -2.52 -1.55 7.62
CA PHE A 137 -3.79 -0.97 7.19
C PHE A 137 -4.67 -2.09 6.66
N SER A 138 -5.93 -2.07 7.02
CA SER A 138 -6.89 -3.06 6.54
C SER A 138 -8.13 -2.40 5.97
N SER A 139 -8.72 -3.01 4.96
CA SER A 139 -10.01 -2.60 4.40
C SER A 139 -10.77 -3.79 3.85
N VAL A 140 -12.09 -3.73 3.94
CA VAL A 140 -13.00 -4.72 3.36
C VAL A 140 -13.86 -4.04 2.33
N ILE A 141 -13.97 -4.64 1.15
CA ILE A 141 -14.82 -4.18 0.06
C ILE A 141 -15.87 -5.26 -0.18
N LEU A 142 -17.14 -4.92 0.05
CA LEU A 142 -18.26 -5.80 -0.26
C LEU A 142 -18.46 -5.91 -1.77
N ARG A 143 -19.04 -7.02 -2.24
CA ARG A 143 -19.27 -7.27 -3.68
C ARG A 143 -20.04 -6.17 -4.39
N ASN A 144 -20.91 -5.43 -3.67
CA ASN A 144 -21.63 -4.27 -4.22
C ASN A 144 -20.77 -2.98 -4.31
N GLY A 145 -19.45 -3.09 -4.08
CA GLY A 145 -18.54 -1.95 -4.09
C GLY A 145 -18.52 -1.12 -2.80
N LYS A 146 -19.39 -1.41 -1.84
CA LYS A 146 -19.44 -0.66 -0.58
C LYS A 146 -18.24 -1.02 0.29
N LYS A 147 -17.44 -0.03 0.61
CA LYS A 147 -16.30 -0.16 1.51
C LYS A 147 -16.79 -0.15 2.95
N VAL A 148 -16.43 -1.18 3.70
CA VAL A 148 -16.73 -1.29 5.13
C VAL A 148 -15.50 -0.88 5.92
N HIS A 149 -15.69 0.03 6.87
CA HIS A 149 -14.66 0.40 7.83
C HIS A 149 -15.05 -0.12 9.20
N SER A 150 -14.08 -0.64 9.96
CA SER A 150 -14.34 -1.01 11.34
C SER A 150 -14.70 0.24 12.14
N PRO A 151 -15.82 0.24 12.87
CA PRO A 151 -16.22 1.37 13.71
C PRO A 151 -15.33 1.51 14.96
N ASN A 152 -14.57 0.50 15.33
CA ASN A 152 -13.81 0.43 16.57
C ASN A 152 -12.35 0.84 16.40
N GLY A 153 -12.06 2.02 15.87
CA GLY A 153 -10.80 2.76 15.99
C GLY A 153 -9.45 2.05 15.73
N HIS A 154 -9.29 0.80 16.10
CA HIS A 154 -8.04 0.05 15.95
C HIS A 154 -7.73 -0.33 14.51
N TYR A 155 -8.73 -0.34 13.63
CA TYR A 155 -8.62 -0.76 12.23
C TYR A 155 -9.14 0.28 11.25
N ALA A 156 -9.38 1.50 11.73
CA ALA A 156 -9.76 2.60 10.86
C ALA A 156 -8.61 2.90 9.88
N LYS A 157 -8.95 3.14 8.64
CA LYS A 157 -7.99 3.47 7.57
C LYS A 157 -7.06 4.63 7.92
N GLU A 158 -7.49 5.49 8.82
CA GLU A 158 -6.80 6.74 9.20
C GLU A 158 -5.77 6.55 10.33
N VAL A 159 -5.87 5.45 11.09
CA VAL A 159 -4.94 5.15 12.16
C VAL A 159 -4.29 3.80 11.87
N PRO A 160 -3.07 3.80 11.31
CA PRO A 160 -2.34 2.56 11.07
C PRO A 160 -2.07 1.88 12.41
N TRP A 161 -2.33 0.60 12.45
CA TRP A 161 -2.02 -0.21 13.60
C TRP A 161 -0.55 -0.65 13.54
N LYS A 162 0.21 -0.36 14.61
CA LYS A 162 1.59 -0.80 14.75
C LYS A 162 1.62 -2.26 15.20
N MET A 163 2.25 -3.11 14.41
CA MET A 163 2.47 -4.52 14.73
C MET A 163 3.93 -4.79 15.02
N ASN A 164 4.22 -5.33 16.18
CA ASN A 164 5.56 -5.74 16.57
C ASN A 164 5.87 -7.14 16.02
N PRO A 165 7.15 -7.48 15.81
CA PRO A 165 7.58 -8.84 15.46
C PRO A 165 7.08 -9.88 16.47
N GLY A 166 6.69 -11.05 15.96
CA GLY A 166 6.14 -12.14 16.77
C GLY A 166 4.70 -11.95 17.25
N PHE A 167 4.08 -10.81 16.94
CA PHE A 167 2.71 -10.55 17.34
C PHE A 167 1.71 -11.14 16.35
N LYS A 168 0.64 -11.73 16.90
CA LYS A 168 -0.56 -12.10 16.17
C LYS A 168 -1.75 -11.30 16.68
N THR A 169 -2.67 -10.97 15.81
CA THR A 169 -3.91 -10.33 16.19
C THR A 169 -5.03 -10.64 15.22
N GLN A 170 -6.24 -10.42 15.68
CA GLN A 170 -7.46 -10.60 14.92
C GLN A 170 -8.17 -9.28 14.76
N GLY A 171 -8.69 -9.07 13.56
CA GLY A 171 -9.57 -7.97 13.24
C GLY A 171 -10.91 -8.45 12.73
N HIS A 172 -11.90 -7.56 12.78
CA HIS A 172 -13.20 -7.86 12.21
C HIS A 172 -13.84 -6.59 11.63
N PHE A 173 -14.69 -6.82 10.64
CA PHE A 173 -15.50 -5.77 10.02
C PHE A 173 -16.95 -6.18 10.08
N PRO A 174 -17.81 -5.44 10.77
CA PRO A 174 -19.21 -5.76 10.88
C PRO A 174 -19.93 -5.66 9.54
N ILE A 175 -20.68 -6.68 9.19
CA ILE A 175 -21.56 -6.65 8.03
C ILE A 175 -22.82 -5.87 8.38
N PRO A 176 -23.24 -4.87 7.60
CA PRO A 176 -24.49 -4.16 7.82
C PRO A 176 -25.69 -5.10 7.68
N GLU A 177 -26.63 -5.08 8.63
CA GLU A 177 -27.84 -5.91 8.62
C GLU A 177 -28.69 -5.70 7.35
N SER A 178 -28.69 -4.49 6.81
CA SER A 178 -29.41 -4.17 5.57
C SER A 178 -28.96 -4.96 4.34
N LEU A 179 -27.80 -5.61 4.40
CA LEU A 179 -27.27 -6.43 3.29
C LEU A 179 -27.67 -7.90 3.40
N ILE A 180 -28.30 -8.29 4.51
CA ILE A 180 -28.60 -9.68 4.81
C ILE A 180 -30.01 -10.01 4.35
N LYS A 181 -30.09 -10.92 3.39
CA LYS A 181 -31.35 -11.47 2.89
C LYS A 181 -31.36 -12.97 3.14
N PRO A 182 -32.43 -13.53 3.67
CA PRO A 182 -32.56 -14.98 3.83
C PRO A 182 -32.30 -15.73 2.51
N GLY A 183 -31.49 -16.78 2.55
CA GLY A 183 -31.05 -17.54 1.38
C GLY A 183 -30.08 -16.78 0.46
N GLY A 184 -29.56 -15.64 0.89
CA GLY A 184 -28.62 -14.83 0.11
C GLY A 184 -27.17 -15.22 0.37
N ARG A 185 -26.30 -14.71 -0.50
CA ARG A 185 -24.85 -14.85 -0.39
C ARG A 185 -24.21 -13.47 -0.23
N ILE A 186 -23.36 -13.33 0.78
CA ILE A 186 -22.54 -12.13 0.95
C ILE A 186 -21.10 -12.49 0.63
N SER A 187 -20.43 -11.68 -0.16
CA SER A 187 -19.00 -11.80 -0.39
C SER A 187 -18.30 -10.47 -0.19
N ALA A 188 -17.08 -10.55 0.31
CA ALA A 188 -16.24 -9.40 0.58
C ALA A 188 -14.78 -9.71 0.21
N THR A 189 -14.04 -8.68 -0.19
CA THR A 189 -12.60 -8.77 -0.39
C THR A 189 -11.91 -8.08 0.77
N VAL A 190 -11.05 -8.80 1.48
CA VAL A 190 -10.21 -8.27 2.55
C VAL A 190 -8.86 -7.89 1.97
N ASN A 191 -8.49 -6.62 2.11
CA ASN A 191 -7.23 -6.07 1.64
C ASN A 191 -6.38 -5.65 2.85
N ILE A 192 -5.14 -6.09 2.85
CA ILE A 192 -4.14 -5.70 3.85
C ILE A 192 -2.99 -4.99 3.14
N GLU A 193 -2.63 -3.84 3.66
CA GLU A 193 -1.47 -3.05 3.25
C GLU A 193 -0.54 -2.88 4.45
N ILE A 194 0.73 -3.14 4.25
CA ILE A 194 1.76 -3.04 5.28
C ILE A 194 2.71 -1.92 4.87
N VAL A 195 3.01 -1.04 5.79
CA VAL A 195 4.07 -0.04 5.59
C VAL A 195 5.24 -0.43 6.49
N ASP A 196 6.39 -0.70 5.86
CA ASP A 196 7.63 -1.04 6.55
C ASP A 196 8.28 0.18 7.24
N GLU A 197 9.36 -0.03 7.94
CA GLU A 197 10.11 1.01 8.64
C GLU A 197 10.70 2.09 7.72
N TYR A 198 10.97 1.75 6.45
CA TYR A 198 11.44 2.70 5.43
C TYR A 198 10.31 3.50 4.82
N GLY A 199 9.05 3.23 5.24
CA GLY A 199 7.84 3.86 4.72
C GLY A 199 7.41 3.36 3.34
N ARG A 200 7.95 2.19 2.89
CA ARG A 200 7.52 1.52 1.67
C ARG A 200 6.24 0.74 1.93
N SER A 201 5.27 0.91 1.06
CA SER A 201 4.00 0.19 1.15
C SER A 201 4.06 -1.14 0.39
N HIS A 202 3.59 -2.20 1.03
CA HIS A 202 3.49 -3.55 0.49
C HIS A 202 2.05 -4.05 0.63
N LYS A 203 1.45 -4.48 -0.46
CA LYS A 203 0.09 -5.03 -0.45
C LYS A 203 0.16 -6.55 -0.39
N LEU A 204 -0.48 -7.14 0.60
CA LEU A 204 -0.69 -8.58 0.63
C LEU A 204 -1.71 -8.98 -0.44
N LEU A 205 -1.66 -10.24 -0.87
CA LEU A 205 -2.66 -10.78 -1.77
C LEU A 205 -4.05 -10.64 -1.12
N PRO A 206 -5.00 -10.02 -1.80
CA PRO A 206 -6.36 -9.89 -1.27
C PRO A 206 -6.99 -11.28 -1.11
N MET A 207 -7.75 -11.45 -0.04
CA MET A 207 -8.49 -12.69 0.22
C MET A 207 -9.99 -12.45 0.09
N GLU A 208 -10.69 -13.43 -0.49
CA GLU A 208 -12.14 -13.43 -0.54
C GLU A 208 -12.73 -14.07 0.71
N TRP A 209 -13.71 -13.39 1.29
CA TRP A 209 -14.58 -13.90 2.34
C TRP A 209 -15.97 -14.10 1.76
N VAL A 210 -16.55 -15.27 2.00
CA VAL A 210 -17.87 -15.63 1.51
C VAL A 210 -18.68 -16.22 2.65
N TYR A 211 -19.91 -15.76 2.76
CA TYR A 211 -20.88 -16.29 3.70
C TYR A 211 -22.21 -16.54 3.00
N GLU A 212 -22.72 -17.76 3.11
CA GLU A 212 -24.04 -18.16 2.63
C GLU A 212 -25.01 -18.06 3.80
N ILE A 213 -26.03 -17.24 3.64
CA ILE A 213 -27.03 -17.01 4.67
C ILE A 213 -28.02 -18.16 4.59
N GLU A 214 -27.85 -19.16 5.41
CA GLU A 214 -28.83 -20.22 5.59
C GLU A 214 -30.13 -19.63 6.15
N THR A 215 -31.25 -20.27 5.81
CA THR A 215 -32.57 -19.84 6.29
C THR A 215 -32.59 -19.79 7.80
N ALA A 216 -33.09 -18.72 8.36
CA ALA A 216 -33.00 -18.20 9.74
C ALA A 216 -33.27 -19.19 10.92
N ARG A 217 -33.31 -20.48 10.70
CA ARG A 217 -33.65 -21.47 11.74
C ARG A 217 -32.46 -22.12 12.44
N ASP A 218 -31.25 -22.18 11.85
CA ASP A 218 -30.22 -23.14 12.29
C ASP A 218 -29.11 -22.57 13.16
N TRP A 219 -29.09 -21.26 13.41
CA TRP A 219 -28.03 -20.62 14.19
C TRP A 219 -28.24 -20.61 15.71
N TRP A 220 -29.42 -21.01 16.18
CA TRP A 220 -29.78 -20.86 17.60
C TRP A 220 -29.71 -22.16 18.42
N TYR A 221 -29.45 -23.29 17.81
CA TYR A 221 -29.40 -24.54 18.52
C TYR A 221 -28.24 -25.41 18.04
N ASN A 222 -27.10 -25.29 18.68
CA ASN A 222 -26.33 -26.43 19.14
C ASN A 222 -25.75 -26.05 20.51
N PRO A 223 -26.25 -26.72 21.60
CA PRO A 223 -25.72 -26.56 22.95
C PRO A 223 -24.31 -27.11 23.05
#